data_1b99a10b97271161d8988930e28972f0
#
_entry.id   1b99a10b97271161d8988930e28972f0
#
_cell.length_a   1.000
_cell.length_b   1.000
_cell.length_c   1.000
_cell.angle_alpha   90.00
_cell.angle_beta   90.00
_cell.angle_gamma   90.00
#
_symmetry.space_group_name_H-M   'P 1'
#
loop_
_entity.id
_entity.type
_entity.pdbx_description
1 polymer ?
#
loop_
_entity_poly.entity_id
_entity_poly.type
_entity_poly.pdbx_seq_one_letter_code
_entity_poly.pdbx_strand_id
1 'polypeptide(L)'
;MISVLIPTYDYNTLPLVTELHQQLSVADIAFEIIVQDDASPLNSNTDNNQKINLLSDCRFERNDTNLGRGQNRNALIQKAQFDWVLLMDCDMFPKSKGFIQNYIHQIQNSNHSVYFGGLQY
;
A
#
# COMPACT_ATOMS: atom_id res chain seq x y z
N MET A 1 -10.65 7.88 3.93
CA MET A 1 -9.73 8.82 4.57
C MET A 1 -8.31 8.68 4.04
N ILE A 2 -7.85 7.47 3.75
CA ILE A 2 -6.47 7.24 3.36
C ILE A 2 -6.35 6.24 2.21
N SER A 3 -5.47 6.53 1.25
CA SER A 3 -5.05 5.60 0.20
C SER A 3 -3.67 5.07 0.52
N VAL A 4 -3.54 3.75 0.68
CA VAL A 4 -2.25 3.09 0.85
C VAL A 4 -1.79 2.61 -0.52
N LEU A 5 -0.62 3.08 -0.95
CA LEU A 5 -0.10 2.85 -2.29
C LEU A 5 1.21 2.08 -2.20
N ILE A 6 1.26 0.91 -2.83
CA ILE A 6 2.40 0.01 -2.75
C ILE A 6 2.87 -0.34 -4.16
N PRO A 7 3.95 0.31 -4.65
CA PRO A 7 4.57 -0.12 -5.89
C PRO A 7 5.30 -1.44 -5.67
N THR A 8 5.18 -2.37 -6.62
CA THR A 8 5.76 -3.70 -6.46
C THR A 8 6.40 -4.18 -7.75
N TYR A 9 7.42 -5.02 -7.62
CA TYR A 9 8.04 -5.73 -8.74
C TYR A 9 8.59 -7.05 -8.24
N ASP A 10 8.10 -8.15 -8.81
CA ASP A 10 8.52 -9.53 -8.54
C ASP A 10 8.69 -9.84 -7.04
N TYR A 11 7.67 -9.49 -6.27
CA TYR A 11 7.65 -9.65 -4.82
C TYR A 11 6.27 -10.10 -4.37
N ASN A 12 6.22 -11.00 -3.38
CA ASN A 12 4.95 -11.43 -2.78
C ASN A 12 4.48 -10.39 -1.78
N THR A 13 3.60 -9.50 -2.21
CA THR A 13 3.09 -8.38 -1.42
C THR A 13 1.83 -8.75 -0.62
N LEU A 14 1.27 -9.92 -0.83
CA LEU A 14 0.04 -10.35 -0.17
C LEU A 14 0.13 -10.31 1.37
N PRO A 15 1.22 -10.78 2.02
CA PRO A 15 1.30 -10.71 3.49
C PRO A 15 1.24 -9.28 4.02
N LEU A 16 1.93 -8.34 3.35
CA LEU A 16 1.90 -6.94 3.74
C LEU A 16 0.48 -6.37 3.62
N VAL A 17 -0.18 -6.61 2.49
CA VAL A 17 -1.55 -6.11 2.26
C VAL A 17 -2.51 -6.71 3.27
N THR A 18 -2.38 -7.99 3.58
CA THR A 18 -3.24 -8.66 4.57
C THR A 18 -3.11 -8.00 5.95
N GLU A 19 -1.89 -7.70 6.38
CA GLU A 19 -1.66 -7.03 7.66
C GLU A 19 -2.22 -5.60 7.66
N LEU A 20 -1.95 -4.83 6.62
CA LEU A 20 -2.46 -3.46 6.50
C LEU A 20 -3.99 -3.44 6.44
N HIS A 21 -4.58 -4.36 5.70
CA HIS A 21 -6.03 -4.48 5.59
C HIS A 21 -6.67 -4.73 6.95
N GLN A 22 -6.08 -5.62 7.75
CA GLN A 22 -6.56 -5.90 9.09
C GLN A 22 -6.49 -4.66 9.98
N GLN A 23 -5.37 -3.94 9.96
CA GLN A 23 -5.19 -2.74 10.77
C GLN A 23 -6.15 -1.63 10.35
N LEU A 24 -6.34 -1.42 9.04
CA LEU A 24 -7.26 -0.42 8.52
C LEU A 24 -8.72 -0.75 8.85
N SER A 25 -9.08 -2.03 8.77
CA SER A 25 -10.45 -2.47 9.08
C SER A 25 -10.77 -2.26 10.56
N VAL A 26 -9.82 -2.53 11.44
CA VAL A 26 -9.99 -2.30 12.89
C VAL A 26 -10.11 -0.81 13.19
N ALA A 27 -9.42 0.04 12.44
CA ALA A 27 -9.45 1.49 12.64
C ALA A 27 -10.81 2.12 12.29
N ASP A 28 -11.66 1.40 11.55
CA ASP A 28 -12.99 1.84 11.16
C ASP A 28 -12.99 3.17 10.42
N ILE A 29 -12.15 3.27 9.41
CA ILE A 29 -12.03 4.44 8.53
C ILE A 29 -12.22 4.03 7.08
N ALA A 30 -12.59 4.99 6.23
CA ALA A 30 -12.60 4.77 4.78
C ALA A 30 -11.16 4.66 4.27
N PHE A 31 -10.88 3.63 3.50
CA PHE A 31 -9.53 3.39 2.98
C PHE A 31 -9.58 2.64 1.65
N GLU A 32 -8.45 2.64 0.98
CA GLU A 32 -8.17 1.74 -0.13
C GLU A 32 -6.70 1.31 -0.05
N ILE A 33 -6.40 0.13 -0.58
CA ILE A 33 -5.02 -0.32 -0.79
C ILE A 33 -4.86 -0.64 -2.26
N ILE A 34 -3.92 0.02 -2.92
CA ILE A 34 -3.62 -0.21 -4.33
C ILE A 34 -2.19 -0.71 -4.44
N VAL A 35 -2.03 -1.91 -4.99
CA VAL A 35 -0.72 -2.48 -5.30
C VAL A 35 -0.55 -2.42 -6.81
N GLN A 36 0.48 -1.71 -7.27
CA GLN A 36 0.78 -1.55 -8.68
C GLN A 36 2.04 -2.31 -9.05
N ASP A 37 1.88 -3.34 -9.86
CA ASP A 37 2.97 -4.19 -10.31
C ASP A 37 3.55 -3.65 -11.61
N ASP A 38 4.88 -3.49 -11.64
CA ASP A 38 5.58 -2.88 -12.77
C ASP A 38 5.99 -3.92 -13.82
N ALA A 39 5.01 -4.70 -14.29
CA ALA A 39 5.18 -5.70 -15.33
C ALA A 39 6.12 -6.83 -14.94
N SER A 40 5.90 -7.40 -13.74
CA SER A 40 6.67 -8.55 -13.25
C SER A 40 6.49 -9.79 -14.14
N PRO A 41 7.48 -10.69 -14.14
CA PRO A 41 7.26 -12.01 -14.73
C PRO A 41 6.09 -12.73 -14.07
N LEU A 42 5.38 -13.54 -14.84
CA LEU A 42 4.30 -14.36 -14.29
C LEU A 42 4.91 -15.56 -13.55
N ASN A 43 4.76 -15.56 -12.23
CA ASN A 43 5.30 -16.59 -11.36
C ASN A 43 4.45 -16.70 -10.08
N SER A 44 4.96 -17.42 -9.07
CA SER A 44 4.23 -17.58 -7.81
C SER A 44 3.95 -16.26 -7.09
N ASN A 45 4.81 -15.25 -7.24
CA ASN A 45 4.58 -13.93 -6.66
C ASN A 45 3.35 -13.26 -7.28
N THR A 46 3.25 -13.24 -8.61
CA THR A 46 2.07 -12.68 -9.28
C THR A 46 0.81 -13.46 -8.95
N ASP A 47 0.90 -14.79 -8.84
CA ASP A 47 -0.24 -15.63 -8.45
C ASP A 47 -0.73 -15.28 -7.04
N ASN A 48 0.18 -15.11 -6.08
CA ASN A 48 -0.19 -14.70 -4.74
C ASN A 48 -0.76 -13.28 -4.71
N ASN A 49 -0.18 -12.36 -5.46
CA ASN A 49 -0.64 -10.98 -5.49
C ASN A 49 -2.05 -10.83 -6.08
N GLN A 50 -2.44 -11.70 -7.01
CA GLN A 50 -3.81 -11.69 -7.53
C GLN A 50 -4.85 -11.90 -6.43
N LYS A 51 -4.50 -12.59 -5.35
CA LYS A 51 -5.39 -12.82 -4.22
C LYS A 51 -5.71 -11.53 -3.45
N ILE A 52 -4.92 -10.47 -3.64
CA ILE A 52 -5.20 -9.15 -3.06
C ILE A 52 -6.58 -8.65 -3.49
N ASN A 53 -6.99 -8.97 -4.72
CA ASN A 53 -8.29 -8.57 -5.25
C ASN A 53 -9.48 -9.19 -4.51
N LEU A 54 -9.25 -10.21 -3.70
CA LEU A 54 -10.29 -10.84 -2.87
C LEU A 54 -10.56 -10.09 -1.56
N LEU A 55 -9.64 -9.20 -1.17
CA LEU A 55 -9.81 -8.39 0.04
C LEU A 55 -10.62 -7.14 -0.28
N SER A 56 -11.53 -6.76 0.62
CA SER A 56 -12.35 -5.57 0.43
C SER A 56 -11.48 -4.31 0.36
N ASP A 57 -11.83 -3.40 -0.53
CA ASP A 57 -11.15 -2.11 -0.71
C ASP A 57 -9.65 -2.24 -1.08
N CYS A 58 -9.27 -3.39 -1.60
CA CYS A 58 -7.91 -3.67 -2.07
C CYS A 58 -7.94 -4.04 -3.54
N ARG A 59 -6.90 -3.64 -4.27
CA ARG A 59 -6.74 -4.09 -5.65
C ARG A 59 -5.27 -4.23 -6.02
N PHE A 60 -5.01 -5.21 -6.88
CA PHE A 60 -3.73 -5.48 -7.49
C PHE A 60 -3.86 -5.27 -8.98
N GLU A 61 -3.08 -4.35 -9.54
CA GLU A 61 -3.08 -4.02 -10.95
C GLU A 61 -1.65 -4.16 -11.49
N ARG A 62 -1.55 -4.52 -12.78
CA ARG A 62 -0.26 -4.69 -13.44
C ARG A 62 -0.13 -3.74 -14.60
N ASN A 63 1.06 -3.13 -14.73
CA ASN A 63 1.42 -2.39 -15.94
C ASN A 63 1.63 -3.34 -17.11
N ASP A 64 1.31 -2.90 -18.31
CA ASP A 64 1.56 -3.69 -19.54
C ASP A 64 3.05 -3.78 -19.85
N THR A 65 3.80 -2.73 -19.51
CA THR A 65 5.24 -2.65 -19.70
C THR A 65 5.90 -2.10 -18.45
N ASN A 66 7.18 -2.42 -18.26
CA ASN A 66 7.94 -1.88 -17.14
C ASN A 66 8.16 -0.37 -17.33
N LEU A 67 7.64 0.42 -16.40
CA LEU A 67 7.74 1.88 -16.44
C LEU A 67 8.97 2.42 -15.70
N GLY A 68 9.57 1.60 -14.84
CA GLY A 68 10.58 2.04 -13.92
C GLY A 68 9.98 2.58 -12.62
N ARG A 69 10.81 2.62 -11.58
CA ARG A 69 10.38 2.89 -10.20
C ARG A 69 9.66 4.23 -10.03
N GLY A 70 10.23 5.30 -10.60
CA GLY A 70 9.65 6.63 -10.46
C GLY A 70 8.33 6.79 -11.20
N GLN A 71 8.27 6.32 -12.45
CA GLN A 71 7.04 6.40 -13.24
C GLN A 71 5.93 5.52 -12.68
N ASN A 72 6.29 4.35 -12.14
CA ASN A 72 5.30 3.47 -11.51
C ASN A 72 4.68 4.13 -10.28
N ARG A 73 5.49 4.80 -9.45
CA ARG A 73 5.01 5.58 -8.31
C ARG A 73 4.08 6.70 -8.75
N ASN A 74 4.46 7.44 -9.78
CA ASN A 74 3.65 8.54 -10.27
C ASN A 74 2.30 8.05 -10.81
N ALA A 75 2.30 6.94 -11.55
CA ALA A 75 1.06 6.34 -12.04
C ALA A 75 0.16 5.92 -10.88
N LEU A 76 0.75 5.37 -9.83
CA LEU A 76 0.04 4.90 -8.65
C LEU A 76 -0.58 6.06 -7.87
N ILE A 77 0.16 7.17 -7.69
CA ILE A 77 -0.34 8.36 -7.00
C ILE A 77 -1.57 8.93 -7.71
N GLN A 78 -1.60 8.89 -9.04
CA GLN A 78 -2.74 9.38 -9.82
C GLN A 78 -4.02 8.58 -9.56
N LYS A 79 -3.91 7.36 -9.07
CA LYS A 79 -5.06 6.49 -8.80
C LYS A 79 -5.67 6.70 -7.43
N ALA A 80 -4.99 7.39 -6.51
CA ALA A 80 -5.46 7.59 -5.15
C ALA A 80 -6.76 8.40 -5.14
N GLN A 81 -7.77 7.90 -4.43
CA GLN A 81 -9.05 8.59 -4.33
C GLN A 81 -9.20 9.40 -3.03
N PHE A 82 -8.32 9.20 -2.07
CA PHE A 82 -8.36 9.92 -0.79
C PHE A 82 -7.25 10.96 -0.70
N ASP A 83 -7.46 11.98 0.12
CA ASP A 83 -6.52 13.10 0.25
C ASP A 83 -5.23 12.70 0.97
N TRP A 84 -5.31 11.79 1.93
CA TRP A 84 -4.14 11.25 2.60
C TRP A 84 -3.64 10.03 1.85
N VAL A 85 -2.33 10.01 1.60
CA VAL A 85 -1.66 8.94 0.88
C VAL A 85 -0.53 8.41 1.74
N LEU A 86 -0.51 7.10 1.95
CA LEU A 86 0.60 6.39 2.56
C LEU A 86 1.34 5.61 1.46
N LEU A 87 2.55 6.07 1.12
CA LEU A 87 3.43 5.34 0.20
C LEU A 87 4.27 4.35 0.98
N MET A 88 4.26 3.11 0.57
CA MET A 88 4.96 2.05 1.27
C MET A 88 5.64 1.11 0.29
N ASP A 89 6.91 0.79 0.53
CA ASP A 89 7.64 -0.16 -0.30
C ASP A 89 7.15 -1.58 -0.01
N CYS A 90 7.11 -2.43 -1.04
CA CYS A 90 6.54 -3.77 -0.92
C CYS A 90 7.32 -4.70 0.01
N ASP A 91 8.61 -4.42 0.24
CA ASP A 91 9.48 -5.19 1.14
C ASP A 91 9.50 -4.66 2.58
N MET A 92 8.68 -3.66 2.87
CA MET A 92 8.49 -3.15 4.24
C MET A 92 7.38 -3.94 4.91
N PHE A 93 7.41 -3.95 6.25
CA PHE A 93 6.36 -4.59 7.03
C PHE A 93 6.15 -3.82 8.33
N PRO A 94 4.89 -3.61 8.76
CA PRO A 94 4.62 -2.91 10.02
C PRO A 94 5.27 -3.63 11.20
N LYS A 95 5.97 -2.87 12.03
CA LYS A 95 6.62 -3.39 13.22
C LYS A 95 5.62 -3.82 14.30
N SER A 96 4.45 -3.15 14.35
CA SER A 96 3.46 -3.38 15.38
C SER A 96 2.05 -3.34 14.80
N LYS A 97 1.10 -3.85 15.57
CA LYS A 97 -0.33 -3.78 15.24
C LYS A 97 -0.88 -2.36 15.31
N GLY A 98 -0.15 -1.43 15.92
CA GLY A 98 -0.53 -0.03 16.01
C GLY A 98 -0.01 0.86 14.89
N PHE A 99 0.61 0.30 13.86
CA PHE A 99 1.27 1.08 12.79
C PHE A 99 0.30 2.06 12.14
N ILE A 100 -0.85 1.59 11.66
CA ILE A 100 -1.87 2.44 11.02
C ILE A 100 -2.49 3.41 12.02
N GLN A 101 -2.81 2.96 13.22
CA GLN A 101 -3.40 3.81 14.25
C GLN A 101 -2.50 4.98 14.61
N ASN A 102 -1.20 4.79 14.63
CA ASN A 102 -0.25 5.86 14.90
C ASN A 102 -0.32 6.95 13.81
N TYR A 103 -0.41 6.57 12.53
CA TYR A 103 -0.58 7.56 11.46
C TYR A 103 -1.91 8.28 11.55
N ILE A 104 -3.00 7.56 11.81
CA ILE A 104 -4.33 8.15 11.94
C ILE A 104 -4.34 9.15 13.10
N HIS A 105 -3.75 8.78 14.24
CA HIS A 105 -3.65 9.66 15.39
C HIS A 105 -2.91 10.95 15.04
N GLN A 106 -1.79 10.86 14.34
CA GLN A 106 -1.04 12.05 13.91
C GLN A 106 -1.85 12.91 12.95
N ILE A 107 -2.54 12.33 12.00
CA ILE A 107 -3.38 13.05 11.04
C ILE A 107 -4.48 13.81 11.75
N GLN A 108 -5.12 13.21 12.74
CA GLN A 108 -6.25 13.78 13.45
C GLN A 108 -5.85 14.82 14.51
N ASN A 109 -4.63 14.71 15.06
CA ASN A 109 -4.20 15.51 16.21
C ASN A 109 -3.04 16.44 15.92
N SER A 110 -2.70 16.64 14.63
CA SER A 110 -1.58 17.47 14.21
C SER A 110 -1.97 18.22 12.95
N ASN A 111 -1.30 19.35 12.69
CA ASN A 111 -1.54 20.18 11.50
C ASN A 111 -0.49 19.97 10.40
N HIS A 112 0.33 18.94 10.51
CA HIS A 112 1.35 18.67 9.51
C HIS A 112 0.72 18.11 8.23
N SER A 113 1.35 18.41 7.09
CA SER A 113 0.93 17.89 5.78
C SER A 113 1.67 16.63 5.37
N VAL A 114 2.81 16.33 6.03
CA VAL A 114 3.66 15.19 5.69
C VAL A 114 4.14 14.52 6.97
N TYR A 115 4.11 13.19 6.99
CA TYR A 115 4.59 12.38 8.11
C TYR A 115 5.52 11.29 7.58
N PHE A 116 6.58 10.98 8.33
CA PHE A 116 7.49 9.90 8.00
C PHE A 116 7.48 8.86 9.13
N GLY A 117 7.40 7.58 8.74
CA GLY A 117 7.66 6.48 9.64
C GLY A 117 9.16 6.21 9.73
N GLY A 118 9.60 5.71 10.87
CA GLY A 118 10.98 5.28 11.02
C GLY A 118 11.23 3.93 10.38
N LEU A 119 12.48 3.68 9.95
CA LEU A 119 12.94 2.39 9.49
C LEU A 119 13.64 1.68 10.64
N GLN A 120 13.40 0.37 10.75
CA GLN A 120 14.12 -0.45 11.71
C GLN A 120 14.58 -1.73 11.03
N TYR A 121 15.87 -1.99 11.12
CA TYR A 121 16.51 -3.14 10.54
C TYR A 121 16.71 -4.24 11.58
#